data_ade2cdd834e62af1cd525062b8645802
#
_entry.id   ade2cdd834e62af1cd525062b8645802
#
_cell.length_a   1.000
_cell.length_b   1.000
_cell.length_c   1.000
_cell.angle_alpha   90.00
_cell.angle_beta   90.00
_cell.angle_gamma   90.00
#
_symmetry.space_group_name_H-M   'P 1'
#
loop_
_entity.id
_entity.type
_entity.pdbx_description
1 polymer ?
#
loop_
_entity_poly.entity_id
_entity_poly.type
_entity_poly.pdbx_seq_one_letter_code
_entity_poly.pdbx_strand_id
1 'polypeptide(L)'
;MPWIVPIQDVTAAIAGRQVAKYNSSVPTGDGKRWSSNETVQAPKADVVTTKPTGGRLPMTVDNLQMFAEKPKVKPDFYVNPDGTVYKASDIVEKPSTLYHYISEKGLAGILDTGTLNPSLKANNSKDARYGNGQYFSDIAPGTRSNASLSKQFINNPWQGSKYSNYIGVDTSNLTVVKGRDGVYVLPNENPLDLTDRIVSHGKN
;
A
#
# COMPACT_ATOMS: atom_id res chain seq x y z
N MET A 1 -2.31 -15.92 -8.41
CA MET A 1 -1.58 -15.04 -7.47
C MET A 1 -1.32 -13.74 -8.17
N PRO A 2 -1.91 -12.61 -7.77
CA PRO A 2 -1.57 -11.33 -8.37
C PRO A 2 -0.21 -10.91 -7.82
N TRP A 3 0.67 -10.52 -8.72
CA TRP A 3 2.01 -10.04 -8.42
C TRP A 3 1.89 -8.66 -7.79
N ILE A 4 2.17 -8.54 -6.49
CA ILE A 4 2.49 -7.25 -5.90
C ILE A 4 3.93 -6.98 -6.34
N VAL A 5 4.10 -6.20 -7.41
CA VAL A 5 5.42 -5.72 -7.81
C VAL A 5 5.92 -4.83 -6.68
N PRO A 6 7.07 -5.12 -6.08
CA PRO A 6 7.64 -4.25 -5.05
C PRO A 6 7.84 -2.85 -5.64
N ILE A 7 7.44 -1.83 -4.92
CA ILE A 7 7.53 -0.41 -5.33
C ILE A 7 8.95 0.01 -5.75
N GLN A 8 9.96 -0.75 -5.33
CA GLN A 8 11.35 -0.52 -5.74
C GLN A 8 11.54 -0.54 -7.26
N ASP A 9 10.84 -1.41 -8.00
CA ASP A 9 10.99 -1.50 -9.45
C ASP A 9 10.32 -0.34 -10.18
N VAL A 10 9.21 0.16 -9.64
CA VAL A 10 8.50 1.30 -10.24
C VAL A 10 9.27 2.60 -10.03
N THR A 11 9.90 2.77 -8.85
CA THR A 11 10.71 3.96 -8.56
C THR A 11 11.99 3.99 -9.40
N ALA A 12 12.63 2.86 -9.62
CA ALA A 12 13.79 2.73 -10.48
C ALA A 12 13.45 3.02 -11.95
N ALA A 13 12.29 2.57 -12.42
CA ALA A 13 11.82 2.81 -13.79
C ALA A 13 11.48 4.29 -14.05
N ILE A 14 10.90 4.98 -13.06
CA ILE A 14 10.57 6.41 -13.17
C ILE A 14 11.84 7.24 -13.08
N ALA A 15 12.74 6.95 -12.16
CA ALA A 15 14.02 7.65 -12.03
C ALA A 15 14.88 7.46 -13.29
N GLY A 16 14.95 6.25 -13.84
CA GLY A 16 15.69 5.97 -15.07
C GLY A 16 15.15 6.70 -16.30
N ARG A 17 13.84 6.82 -16.44
CA ARG A 17 13.22 7.57 -17.56
C ARG A 17 13.37 9.08 -17.43
N GLN A 18 13.34 9.63 -16.24
CA GLN A 18 13.56 11.07 -16.02
C GLN A 18 15.03 11.47 -16.25
N VAL A 19 15.97 10.65 -15.80
CA VAL A 19 17.41 10.88 -16.02
C VAL A 19 17.73 10.83 -17.52
N ALA A 20 17.16 9.89 -18.28
CA ALA A 20 17.35 9.82 -19.73
C ALA A 20 16.76 11.02 -20.46
N LYS A 21 15.62 11.57 -20.03
CA LYS A 21 15.04 12.80 -20.60
C LYS A 21 15.82 14.07 -20.24
N TYR A 22 16.38 14.14 -19.03
CA TYR A 22 17.13 15.30 -18.59
C TYR A 22 18.48 15.44 -19.31
N ASN A 23 19.15 14.32 -19.59
CA ASN A 23 20.44 14.32 -20.29
C ASN A 23 20.33 14.56 -21.80
N SER A 24 19.13 14.48 -22.38
CA SER A 24 18.95 14.69 -23.83
C SER A 24 18.68 16.13 -24.24
N SER A 25 18.57 17.09 -23.31
CA SER A 25 18.10 18.45 -23.61
C SER A 25 18.91 19.60 -23.02
N VAL A 26 20.10 19.37 -22.47
CA VAL A 26 20.95 20.45 -21.96
C VAL A 26 21.92 20.90 -23.08
N PRO A 27 21.75 22.10 -23.67
CA PRO A 27 22.75 22.65 -24.58
C PRO A 27 23.97 23.11 -23.76
N THR A 28 25.13 22.55 -24.05
CA THR A 28 26.40 23.11 -23.56
C THR A 28 26.68 24.41 -24.28
N GLY A 29 27.12 25.45 -23.56
CA GLY A 29 27.28 26.82 -24.05
C GLY A 29 28.33 27.04 -25.18
N ASP A 30 28.95 25.97 -25.68
CA ASP A 30 29.93 25.96 -26.77
C ASP A 30 29.40 25.35 -28.08
N GLY A 31 28.09 25.02 -28.12
CA GLY A 31 27.43 24.53 -29.34
C GLY A 31 27.81 23.09 -29.73
N LYS A 32 28.59 22.35 -28.95
CA LYS A 32 28.96 20.99 -29.25
C LYS A 32 27.94 20.01 -28.66
N ARG A 33 27.38 19.19 -29.53
CA ARG A 33 26.44 18.14 -29.20
C ARG A 33 27.17 16.96 -28.56
N TRP A 34 26.83 16.57 -27.35
CA TRP A 34 27.35 15.37 -26.73
C TRP A 34 26.95 14.13 -27.55
N SER A 35 27.94 13.39 -28.04
CA SER A 35 27.69 12.09 -28.64
C SER A 35 27.57 11.05 -27.56
N SER A 36 26.56 10.16 -27.68
CA SER A 36 26.21 9.12 -26.72
C SER A 36 27.24 7.99 -26.54
N ASN A 37 28.48 8.15 -27.06
CA ASN A 37 29.50 7.10 -27.04
C ASN A 37 30.74 7.44 -26.20
N GLU A 38 30.76 8.51 -25.44
CA GLU A 38 31.82 8.72 -24.47
C GLU A 38 31.47 8.07 -23.16
N THR A 39 32.12 6.93 -22.91
CA THR A 39 32.13 6.29 -21.58
C THR A 39 32.95 7.20 -20.67
N VAL A 40 32.26 8.03 -19.88
CA VAL A 40 32.90 8.79 -18.80
C VAL A 40 33.35 7.76 -17.77
N GLN A 41 34.64 7.42 -17.79
CA GLN A 41 35.23 6.66 -16.68
C GLN A 41 35.14 7.53 -15.42
N ALA A 42 34.53 7.00 -14.38
CA ALA A 42 34.55 7.62 -13.08
C ALA A 42 36.02 7.91 -12.68
N PRO A 43 36.30 9.10 -12.11
CA PRO A 43 37.63 9.41 -11.64
C PRO A 43 38.09 8.31 -10.67
N LYS A 44 39.22 7.70 -10.97
CA LYS A 44 39.89 6.79 -10.02
C LYS A 44 40.15 7.62 -8.77
N ALA A 45 39.49 7.25 -7.67
CA ALA A 45 39.84 7.79 -6.38
C ALA A 45 41.32 7.43 -6.14
N ASP A 46 42.18 8.44 -6.11
CA ASP A 46 43.55 8.29 -5.64
C ASP A 46 43.45 7.78 -4.19
N VAL A 47 43.86 6.51 -4.03
CA VAL A 47 44.05 5.93 -2.72
C VAL A 47 45.25 6.63 -2.12
N VAL A 48 44.99 7.69 -1.36
CA VAL A 48 46.00 8.28 -0.47
C VAL A 48 46.27 7.24 0.61
N THR A 49 47.29 6.42 0.42
CA THR A 49 47.86 5.56 1.45
C THR A 49 48.64 6.41 2.44
N THR A 50 47.93 7.08 3.33
CA THR A 50 48.55 7.59 4.55
C THR A 50 48.73 6.40 5.48
N LYS A 51 50.02 6.01 5.68
CA LYS A 51 50.42 5.00 6.64
C LYS A 51 50.00 5.44 8.04
N PRO A 52 49.06 4.78 8.74
CA PRO A 52 48.68 5.19 10.08
C PRO A 52 49.78 4.78 11.03
N THR A 53 50.49 5.75 11.58
CA THR A 53 51.37 5.57 12.73
C THR A 53 50.52 5.72 13.98
N GLY A 54 50.19 4.64 14.66
CA GLY A 54 49.59 4.69 15.98
C GLY A 54 48.29 3.91 16.12
N GLY A 55 48.35 2.85 16.93
CA GLY A 55 47.24 2.30 17.68
C GLY A 55 46.10 1.68 16.87
N ARG A 56 46.29 0.48 16.37
CA ARG A 56 45.24 -0.37 15.84
C ARG A 56 44.30 -0.75 17.01
N LEU A 57 43.16 -0.11 17.11
CA LEU A 57 42.06 -0.67 17.91
C LEU A 57 41.64 -1.97 17.20
N PRO A 58 41.57 -3.11 17.92
CA PRO A 58 41.09 -4.35 17.33
C PRO A 58 39.63 -4.11 16.86
N MET A 59 39.37 -4.19 15.57
CA MET A 59 38.01 -4.30 15.05
C MET A 59 37.48 -5.64 15.51
N THR A 60 36.67 -5.65 16.52
CA THR A 60 35.90 -6.83 16.92
C THR A 60 34.78 -7.03 15.92
N VAL A 61 34.40 -8.29 15.69
CA VAL A 61 33.33 -8.68 14.73
C VAL A 61 32.01 -7.95 15.03
N ASP A 62 31.83 -7.54 16.27
CA ASP A 62 30.66 -6.76 16.73
C ASP A 62 30.55 -5.36 16.09
N ASN A 63 31.66 -4.75 15.68
CA ASN A 63 31.65 -3.46 14.99
C ASN A 63 31.27 -3.57 13.52
N LEU A 64 31.35 -4.76 12.92
CA LEU A 64 30.90 -5.00 11.54
C LEU A 64 29.38 -5.13 11.43
N GLN A 65 28.70 -5.50 12.52
CA GLN A 65 27.24 -5.61 12.55
C GLN A 65 26.53 -4.25 12.55
N MET A 66 27.20 -3.16 12.93
CA MET A 66 26.61 -1.82 12.87
C MET A 66 26.35 -1.33 11.43
N PHE A 67 26.89 -1.98 10.42
CA PHE A 67 26.68 -1.62 9.01
C PHE A 67 25.75 -2.57 8.26
N ALA A 68 25.24 -3.63 8.93
CA ALA A 68 24.59 -4.74 8.23
C ALA A 68 23.07 -4.61 8.08
N GLU A 69 22.42 -3.73 8.81
CA GLU A 69 20.99 -3.50 8.61
C GLU A 69 20.71 -2.01 8.42
N LYS A 70 20.66 -1.59 7.15
CA LYS A 70 19.92 -0.36 6.84
C LYS A 70 18.51 -0.58 7.36
N PRO A 71 17.99 0.31 8.24
CA PRO A 71 16.59 0.23 8.62
C PRO A 71 15.79 0.14 7.33
N LYS A 72 14.92 -0.86 7.21
CA LYS A 72 13.97 -0.94 6.10
C LYS A 72 13.11 0.32 6.18
N VAL A 73 13.51 1.35 5.46
CA VAL A 73 12.74 2.59 5.36
C VAL A 73 11.44 2.18 4.71
N LYS A 74 10.35 2.21 5.47
CA LYS A 74 9.02 2.02 4.90
C LYS A 74 8.85 3.10 3.84
N PRO A 75 8.34 2.77 2.65
CA PRO A 75 8.11 3.79 1.64
C PRO A 75 7.18 4.86 2.20
N ASP A 76 7.45 6.12 1.89
CA ASP A 76 6.67 7.25 2.39
C ASP A 76 5.23 7.25 1.85
N PHE A 77 4.96 6.48 0.78
CA PHE A 77 3.65 6.36 0.16
C PHE A 77 3.51 5.04 -0.62
N TYR A 78 2.26 4.62 -0.84
CA TYR A 78 1.87 3.51 -1.71
C TYR A 78 0.99 4.03 -2.84
N VAL A 79 1.19 3.51 -4.04
CA VAL A 79 0.37 3.83 -5.21
C VAL A 79 -0.43 2.60 -5.60
N ASN A 80 -1.75 2.73 -5.63
CA ASN A 80 -2.66 1.69 -6.09
C ASN A 80 -2.65 1.64 -7.64
N PRO A 81 -2.99 0.50 -8.26
CA PRO A 81 -3.14 0.40 -9.73
C PRO A 81 -4.08 1.44 -10.33
N ASP A 82 -5.11 1.89 -9.61
CA ASP A 82 -6.03 2.96 -10.02
C ASP A 82 -5.45 4.38 -9.89
N GLY A 83 -4.16 4.50 -9.53
CA GLY A 83 -3.46 5.78 -9.33
C GLY A 83 -3.73 6.44 -7.97
N THR A 84 -4.48 5.83 -7.07
CA THR A 84 -4.68 6.35 -5.71
C THR A 84 -3.40 6.25 -4.93
N VAL A 85 -2.99 7.34 -4.28
CA VAL A 85 -1.78 7.43 -3.46
C VAL A 85 -2.17 7.43 -1.98
N TYR A 86 -1.56 6.53 -1.21
CA TYR A 86 -1.69 6.45 0.24
C TYR A 86 -0.35 6.79 0.88
N LYS A 87 -0.36 7.60 1.92
CA LYS A 87 0.84 7.89 2.72
C LYS A 87 1.16 6.70 3.62
N ALA A 88 2.41 6.53 3.99
CA ALA A 88 2.80 5.51 4.97
C ALA A 88 2.09 5.69 6.32
N SER A 89 1.74 6.93 6.69
CA SER A 89 0.93 7.26 7.87
C SER A 89 -0.50 6.71 7.79
N ASP A 90 -1.02 6.45 6.61
CA ASP A 90 -2.37 5.93 6.42
C ASP A 90 -2.42 4.40 6.61
N ILE A 91 -1.23 3.75 6.60
CA ILE A 91 -1.06 2.36 6.97
C ILE A 91 -0.92 2.29 8.48
N VAL A 92 -2.03 1.98 9.11
CA VAL A 92 -2.13 1.98 10.58
C VAL A 92 -2.08 0.58 11.14
N GLU A 93 -1.67 0.47 12.40
CA GLU A 93 -1.99 -0.71 13.19
C GLU A 93 -3.51 -0.86 13.24
N LYS A 94 -3.99 -2.03 12.92
CA LYS A 94 -5.39 -2.37 12.83
C LYS A 94 -5.69 -3.56 13.72
N PRO A 95 -6.95 -3.73 14.17
CA PRO A 95 -7.39 -4.98 14.74
C PRO A 95 -7.13 -6.14 13.77
N SER A 96 -6.79 -7.32 14.29
CA SER A 96 -6.63 -8.53 13.47
C SER A 96 -7.91 -8.87 12.70
N THR A 97 -9.07 -8.58 13.29
CA THR A 97 -10.39 -8.77 12.68
C THR A 97 -11.01 -7.44 12.31
N LEU A 98 -11.39 -7.28 11.05
CA LEU A 98 -12.20 -6.19 10.55
C LEU A 98 -13.52 -6.72 9.99
N TYR A 99 -14.54 -5.87 9.94
CA TYR A 99 -15.90 -6.25 9.55
C TYR A 99 -16.26 -5.62 8.20
N HIS A 100 -16.77 -6.45 7.29
CA HIS A 100 -17.39 -5.98 6.07
C HIS A 100 -18.93 -6.02 6.24
N TYR A 101 -19.56 -4.85 6.15
CA TYR A 101 -21.01 -4.74 6.28
C TYR A 101 -21.68 -4.82 4.92
N ILE A 102 -22.75 -5.61 4.83
CA ILE A 102 -23.40 -5.94 3.57
C ILE A 102 -24.89 -6.26 3.76
N SER A 103 -25.66 -6.30 2.68
CA SER A 103 -27.02 -6.80 2.70
C SER A 103 -27.09 -8.31 2.86
N GLU A 104 -28.25 -8.85 3.28
CA GLU A 104 -28.48 -10.29 3.41
C GLU A 104 -28.16 -11.05 2.11
N LYS A 105 -28.61 -10.53 0.96
CA LYS A 105 -28.29 -11.12 -0.34
C LYS A 105 -26.79 -11.11 -0.65
N GLY A 106 -26.10 -10.03 -0.27
CA GLY A 106 -24.65 -9.94 -0.45
C GLY A 106 -23.90 -10.93 0.44
N LEU A 107 -24.34 -11.10 1.72
CA LEU A 107 -23.78 -12.10 2.62
C LEU A 107 -23.92 -13.51 2.03
N ALA A 108 -25.11 -13.89 1.57
CA ALA A 108 -25.34 -15.19 0.94
C ALA A 108 -24.41 -15.43 -0.25
N GLY A 109 -24.24 -14.41 -1.13
CA GLY A 109 -23.34 -14.51 -2.28
C GLY A 109 -21.87 -14.69 -1.89
N ILE A 110 -21.40 -14.02 -0.83
CA ILE A 110 -20.02 -14.18 -0.35
C ILE A 110 -19.83 -15.58 0.26
N LEU A 111 -20.77 -16.07 1.02
CA LEU A 111 -20.69 -17.41 1.64
C LEU A 111 -20.74 -18.54 0.60
N ASP A 112 -21.46 -18.32 -0.51
CA ASP A 112 -21.54 -19.26 -1.62
C ASP A 112 -20.23 -19.30 -2.46
N THR A 113 -19.64 -18.13 -2.73
CA THR A 113 -18.47 -18.02 -3.58
C THR A 113 -17.13 -18.06 -2.81
N GLY A 114 -17.14 -17.86 -1.51
CA GLY A 114 -15.95 -17.70 -0.68
C GLY A 114 -15.14 -16.43 -1.01
N THR A 115 -15.71 -15.47 -1.78
CA THR A 115 -14.95 -14.31 -2.25
C THR A 115 -15.65 -12.99 -1.97
N LEU A 116 -14.85 -11.94 -1.71
CA LEU A 116 -15.31 -10.56 -1.54
C LEU A 116 -14.82 -9.70 -2.72
N ASN A 117 -15.77 -9.23 -3.53
CA ASN A 117 -15.46 -8.36 -4.66
C ASN A 117 -15.02 -6.97 -4.21
N PRO A 118 -14.09 -6.31 -4.94
CA PRO A 118 -13.69 -4.95 -4.66
C PRO A 118 -14.75 -3.93 -5.10
N SER A 119 -14.80 -2.80 -4.42
CA SER A 119 -15.45 -1.60 -4.94
C SER A 119 -14.50 -0.91 -5.92
N LEU A 120 -14.95 -0.69 -7.15
CA LEU A 120 -14.15 -0.06 -8.20
C LEU A 120 -14.68 1.32 -8.54
N LYS A 121 -13.80 2.31 -8.66
CA LYS A 121 -14.16 3.70 -9.09
C LYS A 121 -14.84 3.72 -10.45
N ALA A 122 -14.42 2.83 -11.35
CA ALA A 122 -15.03 2.69 -12.67
C ALA A 122 -16.50 2.30 -12.62
N ASN A 123 -16.91 1.52 -11.61
CA ASN A 123 -18.31 1.10 -11.43
C ASN A 123 -19.11 2.14 -10.65
N ASN A 124 -18.56 2.64 -9.57
CA ASN A 124 -19.18 3.66 -8.72
C ASN A 124 -18.12 4.40 -7.89
N SER A 125 -17.79 5.61 -8.30
CA SER A 125 -16.80 6.44 -7.60
C SER A 125 -17.22 6.84 -6.17
N LYS A 126 -18.52 6.83 -5.86
CA LYS A 126 -19.02 7.13 -4.52
C LYS A 126 -18.77 5.99 -3.54
N ASP A 127 -18.78 4.74 -4.00
CA ASP A 127 -18.54 3.55 -3.18
C ASP A 127 -17.03 3.29 -3.04
N ALA A 128 -16.21 3.68 -4.04
CA ALA A 128 -14.75 3.56 -4.02
C ALA A 128 -14.05 4.90 -3.67
N ARG A 129 -14.55 5.61 -2.68
CA ARG A 129 -14.13 6.97 -2.31
C ARG A 129 -12.65 7.07 -1.91
N TYR A 130 -12.09 6.00 -1.32
CA TYR A 130 -10.70 5.91 -0.87
C TYR A 130 -9.84 5.00 -1.75
N GLY A 131 -10.19 4.83 -3.01
CA GLY A 131 -9.49 3.96 -3.95
C GLY A 131 -10.23 2.67 -4.23
N ASN A 132 -9.77 1.95 -5.25
CA ASN A 132 -10.27 0.62 -5.56
C ASN A 132 -9.88 -0.35 -4.45
N GLY A 133 -10.79 -1.21 -4.03
CA GLY A 133 -10.48 -2.21 -3.02
C GLY A 133 -11.67 -2.73 -2.23
N GLN A 134 -11.39 -3.62 -1.29
CA GLN A 134 -12.36 -4.10 -0.32
C GLN A 134 -12.41 -3.16 0.89
N TYR A 135 -13.62 -2.79 1.29
CA TYR A 135 -13.87 -1.86 2.37
C TYR A 135 -14.26 -2.59 3.64
N PHE A 136 -13.63 -2.23 4.74
CA PHE A 136 -13.84 -2.82 6.07
C PHE A 136 -14.06 -1.75 7.13
N SER A 137 -14.48 -2.18 8.32
CA SER A 137 -14.67 -1.34 9.50
C SER A 137 -14.16 -2.02 10.75
N ASP A 138 -13.69 -1.24 11.71
CA ASP A 138 -13.38 -1.69 13.08
C ASP A 138 -14.60 -1.62 14.02
N ILE A 139 -15.73 -1.10 13.54
CA ILE A 139 -16.96 -1.04 14.30
C ILE A 139 -17.48 -2.47 14.50
N ALA A 140 -17.58 -2.90 15.75
CA ALA A 140 -18.09 -4.23 16.08
C ALA A 140 -19.59 -4.35 15.78
N PRO A 141 -20.06 -5.49 15.23
CA PRO A 141 -21.47 -5.74 14.96
C PRO A 141 -22.34 -5.59 16.23
N GLY A 142 -23.57 -5.13 16.02
CA GLY A 142 -24.52 -4.88 17.13
C GLY A 142 -24.24 -3.63 17.95
N THR A 143 -23.11 -2.93 17.75
CA THR A 143 -22.80 -1.69 18.50
C THR A 143 -23.45 -0.45 17.92
N ARG A 144 -23.83 -0.50 16.66
CA ARG A 144 -24.52 0.60 15.94
C ARG A 144 -25.68 0.09 15.11
N SER A 145 -26.74 0.86 15.05
CA SER A 145 -27.86 0.55 14.16
C SER A 145 -27.48 0.64 12.69
N ASN A 146 -28.17 -0.11 11.83
CA ASN A 146 -27.97 -0.10 10.39
C ASN A 146 -28.07 1.31 9.79
N ALA A 147 -28.99 2.14 10.28
CA ALA A 147 -29.13 3.54 9.85
C ALA A 147 -27.89 4.38 10.27
N SER A 148 -27.33 4.14 11.45
CA SER A 148 -26.12 4.80 11.93
C SER A 148 -24.89 4.41 11.08
N LEU A 149 -24.73 3.12 10.77
CA LEU A 149 -23.68 2.61 9.88
C LEU A 149 -23.81 3.24 8.48
N SER A 150 -25.02 3.25 7.93
CA SER A 150 -25.30 3.85 6.63
C SER A 150 -24.95 5.34 6.59
N LYS A 151 -25.34 6.09 7.64
CA LYS A 151 -24.95 7.50 7.78
C LYS A 151 -23.42 7.66 7.83
N GLN A 152 -22.74 6.81 8.58
CA GLN A 152 -21.28 6.86 8.71
C GLN A 152 -20.58 6.52 7.40
N PHE A 153 -20.99 5.45 6.70
CA PHE A 153 -20.27 4.97 5.53
C PHE A 153 -20.60 5.73 4.24
N ILE A 154 -21.84 6.13 4.05
CA ILE A 154 -22.28 6.78 2.81
C ILE A 154 -22.99 8.13 3.03
N ASN A 155 -23.01 8.62 4.26
CA ASN A 155 -23.71 9.85 4.67
C ASN A 155 -25.22 9.85 4.34
N ASN A 156 -25.84 8.68 4.33
CA ASN A 156 -27.26 8.50 4.05
C ASN A 156 -27.89 7.48 5.00
N PRO A 157 -28.65 7.88 6.02
CA PRO A 157 -29.23 6.96 7.00
C PRO A 157 -30.34 6.06 6.44
N TRP A 158 -30.93 6.43 5.31
CA TRP A 158 -32.06 5.70 4.71
C TRP A 158 -31.68 4.43 3.98
N GLN A 159 -30.40 4.14 3.81
CA GLN A 159 -29.89 2.94 3.14
C GLN A 159 -29.38 1.88 4.12
N GLY A 160 -29.91 1.85 5.35
CA GLY A 160 -29.51 0.93 6.40
C GLY A 160 -29.60 -0.57 6.02
N SER A 161 -30.54 -0.92 5.14
CA SER A 161 -30.68 -2.31 4.66
C SER A 161 -29.43 -2.86 3.96
N LYS A 162 -28.57 -1.99 3.41
CA LYS A 162 -27.29 -2.38 2.83
C LYS A 162 -26.28 -2.86 3.87
N TYR A 163 -26.51 -2.57 5.15
CA TYR A 163 -25.61 -2.85 6.28
C TYR A 163 -26.29 -3.71 7.35
N SER A 164 -27.29 -4.51 6.94
CA SER A 164 -28.08 -5.35 7.83
C SER A 164 -27.34 -6.60 8.30
N ASN A 165 -26.27 -6.95 7.60
CA ASN A 165 -25.46 -8.13 7.88
C ASN A 165 -23.99 -7.77 7.86
N TYR A 166 -23.15 -8.66 8.38
CA TYR A 166 -21.71 -8.48 8.40
C TYR A 166 -20.96 -9.79 8.16
N ILE A 167 -19.71 -9.66 7.75
CA ILE A 167 -18.68 -10.70 7.80
C ILE A 167 -17.48 -10.13 8.54
N GLY A 168 -17.02 -10.84 9.59
CA GLY A 168 -15.75 -10.59 10.26
C GLY A 168 -14.65 -11.34 9.53
N VAL A 169 -13.61 -10.61 9.12
CA VAL A 169 -12.52 -11.12 8.30
C VAL A 169 -11.20 -10.98 9.06
N ASP A 170 -10.41 -12.04 9.10
CA ASP A 170 -9.03 -11.98 9.56
C ASP A 170 -8.20 -11.22 8.52
N THR A 171 -7.74 -10.05 8.93
CA THR A 171 -6.93 -9.16 8.11
C THR A 171 -5.46 -9.12 8.56
N SER A 172 -5.02 -10.00 9.47
CA SER A 172 -3.68 -9.95 10.09
C SER A 172 -2.55 -9.82 9.08
N ASN A 173 -2.61 -10.56 7.98
CA ASN A 173 -1.61 -10.59 6.91
C ASN A 173 -1.94 -9.69 5.71
N LEU A 174 -2.92 -8.79 5.84
CA LEU A 174 -3.32 -7.89 4.78
C LEU A 174 -2.85 -6.47 5.08
N THR A 175 -2.35 -5.79 4.06
CA THR A 175 -2.02 -4.36 4.16
C THR A 175 -3.28 -3.56 3.94
N VAL A 176 -3.84 -2.98 4.99
CA VAL A 176 -4.99 -2.09 4.89
C VAL A 176 -4.60 -0.66 5.20
N VAL A 177 -5.31 0.26 4.58
CA VAL A 177 -5.12 1.72 4.70
C VAL A 177 -6.32 2.29 5.42
N LYS A 178 -6.09 3.23 6.31
CA LYS A 178 -7.17 3.97 6.96
C LYS A 178 -7.70 5.04 6.01
N GLY A 179 -8.94 4.92 5.58
CA GLY A 179 -9.60 5.94 4.79
C GLY A 179 -10.11 7.10 5.66
N ARG A 180 -10.76 6.76 6.76
CA ARG A 180 -11.23 7.68 7.83
C ARG A 180 -11.61 6.85 9.05
N ASP A 181 -12.07 7.49 10.12
CA ASP A 181 -12.50 6.78 11.32
C ASP A 181 -13.62 5.80 11.01
N GLY A 182 -13.40 4.55 11.40
CA GLY A 182 -14.30 3.43 11.15
C GLY A 182 -14.31 2.89 9.72
N VAL A 183 -13.39 3.35 8.84
CA VAL A 183 -13.29 2.86 7.45
C VAL A 183 -11.85 2.51 7.10
N TYR A 184 -11.64 1.27 6.71
CA TYR A 184 -10.38 0.72 6.24
C TYR A 184 -10.55 0.18 4.83
N VAL A 185 -9.52 0.27 4.01
CA VAL A 185 -9.51 -0.20 2.63
C VAL A 185 -8.33 -1.15 2.44
N LEU A 186 -8.58 -2.32 1.88
CA LEU A 186 -7.57 -3.17 1.30
C LEU A 186 -7.42 -2.78 -0.16
N PRO A 187 -6.35 -2.09 -0.56
CA PRO A 187 -6.12 -1.71 -1.95
C PRO A 187 -5.95 -2.95 -2.83
N ASN A 188 -6.97 -3.27 -3.62
CA ASN A 188 -6.98 -4.46 -4.47
C ASN A 188 -8.09 -4.33 -5.52
N GLU A 189 -7.82 -4.75 -6.74
CA GLU A 189 -8.79 -4.72 -7.85
C GLU A 189 -9.38 -6.09 -8.18
N ASN A 190 -8.88 -7.13 -7.53
CA ASN A 190 -9.35 -8.50 -7.71
C ASN A 190 -10.23 -8.96 -6.54
N PRO A 191 -11.09 -9.96 -6.73
CA PRO A 191 -11.80 -10.61 -5.63
C PRO A 191 -10.82 -11.10 -4.56
N LEU A 192 -11.13 -10.84 -3.29
CA LEU A 192 -10.39 -11.33 -2.14
C LEU A 192 -10.94 -12.70 -1.76
N ASP A 193 -10.10 -13.72 -1.72
CA ASP A 193 -10.43 -15.03 -1.20
C ASP A 193 -10.59 -14.97 0.34
N LEU A 194 -11.74 -15.42 0.82
CA LEU A 194 -12.13 -15.43 2.23
C LEU A 194 -12.19 -16.85 2.83
N THR A 195 -11.83 -17.89 2.08
CA THR A 195 -12.03 -19.31 2.48
C THR A 195 -11.52 -19.58 3.90
N ASP A 196 -10.32 -19.10 4.24
CA ASP A 196 -9.70 -19.30 5.56
C ASP A 196 -9.66 -18.02 6.41
N ARG A 197 -10.45 -16.99 6.04
CA ARG A 197 -10.40 -15.66 6.68
C ARG A 197 -11.68 -15.27 7.37
N ILE A 198 -12.77 -16.02 7.19
CA ILE A 198 -14.04 -15.70 7.83
C ILE A 198 -13.97 -16.13 9.30
N VAL A 199 -13.96 -15.14 10.19
CA VAL A 199 -13.96 -15.34 11.65
C VAL A 199 -15.39 -15.43 12.19
N SER A 200 -16.30 -14.63 11.64
CA SER A 200 -17.69 -14.57 12.04
C SER A 200 -18.57 -13.98 10.94
N HIS A 201 -19.85 -14.24 10.97
CA HIS A 201 -20.83 -13.59 10.12
C HIS A 201 -22.22 -13.64 10.76
N GLY A 202 -23.13 -12.76 10.32
CA GLY A 202 -24.48 -12.72 10.83
C GLY A 202 -25.21 -11.41 10.57
N LYS A 203 -26.28 -11.21 11.32
CA LYS A 203 -27.06 -9.95 11.33
C LYS A 203 -26.36 -8.94 12.25
N ASN A 204 -26.41 -7.67 11.83
CA ASN A 204 -25.91 -6.56 12.64
C ASN A 204 -26.94 -6.15 13.70
#